data_f6140d8496f7c7c1c2ab2ad3899cccaa
#
_entry.id   f6140d8496f7c7c1c2ab2ad3899cccaa
#
_cell.length_a   1.000
_cell.length_b   1.000
_cell.length_c   1.000
_cell.angle_alpha   90.00
_cell.angle_beta   90.00
_cell.angle_gamma   90.00
#
_symmetry.space_group_name_H-M   'P 1'
#
loop_
_entity.id
_entity.type
_entity.pdbx_description
1 polymer ?
#
loop_
_entity_poly.entity_id
_entity_poly.type
_entity_poly.pdbx_seq_one_letter_code
_entity_poly.pdbx_strand_id
1 'polypeptide(L)'
;MKTLVELYDDCPIENVLAADTFRPERTVYLCPSEVAQDKEKQKRLQEYFRHRGMDMETVFLDTSLFHTDKVIRQLQRVVETYPDCAIDIAGGSDAALFAAGYFCRETDIPVFTHSRNLILTL
;
A
#
# COMPACT_ATOMS: atom_id res chain seq x y z
N MET A 1 -1.20 13.45 3.78
CA MET A 1 -1.67 12.06 3.86
C MET A 1 -1.18 11.45 5.15
N LYS A 2 -2.09 10.82 5.89
CA LYS A 2 -1.73 10.13 7.13
C LYS A 2 -1.49 8.64 6.91
N THR A 3 -2.20 8.06 5.96
CA THR A 3 -2.11 6.63 5.67
C THR A 3 -1.75 6.42 4.21
N LEU A 4 -0.70 5.64 3.99
CA LEU A 4 -0.29 5.19 2.67
C LEU A 4 -0.75 3.74 2.49
N VAL A 5 -1.43 3.45 1.38
CA VAL A 5 -1.83 2.09 1.03
C VAL A 5 -0.86 1.56 -0.02
N GLU A 6 -0.26 0.41 0.27
CA GLU A 6 0.70 -0.26 -0.60
C GLU A 6 0.12 -1.57 -1.12
N LEU A 7 0.27 -1.81 -2.40
CA LEU A 7 0.03 -3.11 -2.99
C LEU A 7 1.35 -3.88 -2.90
N TYR A 8 1.41 -4.89 -2.05
CA TYR A 8 2.67 -5.60 -1.77
C TYR A 8 3.28 -6.19 -3.04
N ASP A 9 4.59 -6.07 -3.17
CA ASP A 9 5.33 -6.53 -4.34
C ASP A 9 6.48 -7.46 -3.90
N ASP A 10 6.84 -8.41 -4.77
CA ASP A 10 7.98 -9.29 -4.51
C ASP A 10 9.31 -8.55 -4.62
N CYS A 11 9.34 -7.39 -5.28
CA CYS A 11 10.51 -6.52 -5.31
C CYS A 11 10.54 -5.67 -4.03
N PRO A 12 11.50 -5.88 -3.13
CA PRO A 12 11.48 -5.22 -1.81
C PRO A 12 11.47 -3.69 -1.87
N ILE A 13 12.13 -3.10 -2.85
CA ILE A 13 12.21 -1.63 -2.93
C ILE A 13 10.84 -1.01 -3.19
N GLU A 14 9.97 -1.70 -3.94
CA GLU A 14 8.63 -1.21 -4.24
C GLU A 14 7.76 -1.10 -2.98
N ASN A 15 8.11 -1.83 -1.95
CA ASN A 15 7.34 -1.86 -0.71
C ASN A 15 7.75 -0.75 0.28
N VAL A 16 8.85 -0.05 0.02
CA VAL A 16 9.40 0.90 1.00
C VAL A 16 9.61 2.30 0.45
N LEU A 17 9.79 2.45 -0.85
CA LEU A 17 10.23 3.71 -1.45
C LEU A 17 9.23 4.84 -1.23
N ALA A 18 7.95 4.60 -1.45
CA ALA A 18 6.92 5.61 -1.26
C ALA A 18 6.80 6.02 0.21
N ALA A 19 6.81 5.06 1.12
CA ALA A 19 6.74 5.35 2.55
C ALA A 19 7.96 6.14 3.02
N ASP A 20 9.15 5.79 2.52
CA ASP A 20 10.38 6.52 2.85
C ASP A 20 10.33 7.97 2.32
N THR A 21 9.71 8.18 1.17
CA THR A 21 9.59 9.50 0.55
C THR A 21 8.54 10.37 1.24
N PHE A 22 7.35 9.84 1.47
CA PHE A 22 6.21 10.60 1.97
C PHE A 22 6.07 10.60 3.48
N ARG A 23 6.70 9.65 4.15
CA ARG A 23 6.74 9.52 5.60
C ARG A 23 5.37 9.64 6.26
N PRO A 24 4.43 8.75 5.91
CA PRO A 24 3.10 8.77 6.50
C PRO A 24 3.14 8.33 7.97
N GLU A 25 2.06 8.55 8.70
CA GLU A 25 1.92 8.04 10.06
C GLU A 25 1.68 6.53 10.07
N ARG A 26 1.12 6.00 8.98
CA ARG A 26 0.75 4.58 8.85
C ARG A 26 0.91 4.13 7.41
N THR A 27 1.39 2.91 7.23
CA THR A 27 1.37 2.23 5.93
C THR A 27 0.58 0.94 6.06
N VAL A 28 -0.40 0.77 5.19
CA VAL A 28 -1.24 -0.43 5.12
C VAL A 28 -0.82 -1.22 3.88
N TYR A 29 -0.35 -2.44 4.10
CA TYR A 29 0.03 -3.33 3.01
C TYR A 29 -1.10 -4.29 2.70
N LEU A 30 -1.60 -4.26 1.47
CA LEU A 30 -2.45 -5.33 0.95
C LEU A 30 -1.52 -6.40 0.40
N CYS A 31 -1.49 -7.56 1.04
CA CYS A 31 -0.46 -8.56 0.79
C CYS A 31 -1.04 -9.97 0.79
N PRO A 32 -0.38 -10.92 0.11
CA PRO A 32 -0.84 -12.31 0.13
C PRO A 32 -0.69 -12.94 1.52
N SER A 33 -1.36 -14.06 1.72
CA SER A 33 -1.36 -14.78 3.01
C SER A 33 0.04 -15.09 3.52
N GLU A 34 0.97 -15.45 2.62
CA GLU A 34 2.34 -15.78 2.98
C GLU A 34 3.03 -14.62 3.70
N VAL A 35 2.72 -13.40 3.30
CA VAL A 35 3.28 -12.19 3.92
C VAL A 35 2.49 -11.81 5.16
N ALA A 36 1.16 -11.87 5.09
CA ALA A 36 0.29 -11.51 6.21
C ALA A 36 0.54 -12.40 7.44
N GLN A 37 1.02 -13.63 7.24
CA GLN A 37 1.32 -14.57 8.31
C GLN A 37 2.80 -14.68 8.66
N ASP A 38 3.68 -14.00 7.92
CA ASP A 38 5.13 -14.08 8.12
C ASP A 38 5.61 -12.93 9.01
N LYS A 39 5.66 -13.20 10.32
CA LYS A 39 6.05 -12.19 11.31
C LYS A 39 7.50 -11.74 11.15
N GLU A 40 8.38 -12.62 10.69
CA GLU A 40 9.78 -12.29 10.46
C GLU A 40 9.95 -11.30 9.31
N LYS A 41 9.23 -11.51 8.22
CA LYS A 41 9.24 -10.59 7.08
C LYS A 41 8.66 -9.23 7.45
N GLN A 42 7.57 -9.21 8.19
CA GLN A 42 6.96 -7.98 8.69
C GLN A 42 7.92 -7.22 9.62
N LYS A 43 8.59 -7.95 10.50
CA LYS A 43 9.55 -7.36 11.44
C LYS A 43 10.73 -6.72 10.69
N ARG A 44 11.25 -7.38 9.67
CA ARG A 44 12.36 -6.82 8.86
C ARG A 44 11.94 -5.52 8.19
N LEU A 45 10.71 -5.46 7.68
CA LEU A 45 10.19 -4.26 7.06
C LEU A 45 10.03 -3.13 8.09
N GLN A 46 9.50 -3.45 9.26
CA GLN A 46 9.36 -2.49 10.35
C GLN A 46 10.73 -1.97 10.83
N GLU A 47 11.73 -2.84 10.93
CA GLU A 47 13.09 -2.46 11.31
C GLU A 47 13.73 -1.55 10.27
N TYR A 48 13.49 -1.80 8.98
CA TYR A 48 13.95 -0.90 7.93
C TYR A 48 13.47 0.53 8.18
N PHE A 49 12.18 0.71 8.42
CA PHE A 49 11.62 2.04 8.66
C PHE A 49 12.16 2.67 9.95
N ARG A 50 12.34 1.87 10.99
CA ARG A 50 12.92 2.36 12.25
C ARG A 50 14.34 2.86 12.04
N HIS A 51 15.16 2.14 11.26
CA HIS A 51 16.52 2.59 10.91
C HIS A 51 16.53 3.86 10.07
N ARG A 52 15.43 4.14 9.37
CA ARG A 52 15.27 5.39 8.61
C ARG A 52 14.69 6.52 9.47
N GLY A 53 14.59 6.32 10.77
CA GLY A 53 14.08 7.32 11.69
C GLY A 53 12.57 7.50 11.64
N MET A 54 11.84 6.48 11.21
CA MET A 54 10.38 6.54 11.08
C MET A 54 9.71 5.74 12.19
N ASP A 55 8.90 6.43 12.99
CA ASP A 55 8.01 5.80 13.97
C ASP A 55 6.64 5.64 13.32
N MET A 56 6.56 4.71 12.39
CA MET A 56 5.38 4.53 11.54
C MET A 56 4.70 3.21 11.87
N GLU A 57 3.37 3.26 12.01
CA GLU A 57 2.57 2.05 12.15
C GLU A 57 2.54 1.29 10.82
N THR A 58 2.73 -0.02 10.87
CA THR A 58 2.57 -0.88 9.69
C THR A 58 1.45 -1.87 9.94
N VAL A 59 0.54 -1.99 8.96
CA VAL A 59 -0.61 -2.89 9.02
C VAL A 59 -0.53 -3.81 7.81
N PHE A 60 -0.70 -5.12 8.03
CA PHE A 60 -0.61 -6.12 6.96
C PHE A 60 -1.96 -6.81 6.84
N LEU A 61 -2.65 -6.58 5.73
CA LEU A 61 -3.98 -7.13 5.48
C LEU A 61 -3.92 -8.22 4.42
N ASP A 62 -4.32 -9.43 4.81
CA ASP A 62 -4.38 -10.57 3.89
C ASP A 62 -5.37 -10.28 2.78
N THR A 63 -4.86 -10.19 1.55
CA THR A 63 -5.63 -9.83 0.38
C THR A 63 -5.17 -10.65 -0.81
N SER A 64 -6.11 -11.25 -1.54
CA SER A 64 -5.78 -11.93 -2.78
C SER A 64 -5.53 -10.88 -3.87
N LEU A 65 -4.26 -10.68 -4.23
CA LEU A 65 -3.85 -9.66 -5.21
C LEU A 65 -4.13 -10.07 -6.66
N PHE A 66 -4.67 -11.28 -6.88
CA PHE A 66 -5.03 -11.78 -8.21
C PHE A 66 -6.52 -11.69 -8.51
N HIS A 67 -7.32 -11.17 -7.57
CA HIS A 67 -8.77 -11.03 -7.73
C HIS A 67 -9.16 -9.57 -7.54
N THR A 68 -9.50 -8.90 -8.63
CA THR A 68 -9.82 -7.47 -8.62
C THR A 68 -10.93 -7.11 -7.65
N ASP A 69 -11.98 -7.92 -7.57
CA ASP A 69 -13.10 -7.70 -6.66
C ASP A 69 -12.67 -7.73 -5.19
N LYS A 70 -11.76 -8.63 -4.85
CA LYS A 70 -11.24 -8.74 -3.47
C LYS A 70 -10.35 -7.56 -3.12
N VAL A 71 -9.53 -7.09 -4.06
CA VAL A 71 -8.69 -5.90 -3.84
C VAL A 71 -9.59 -4.68 -3.64
N ILE A 72 -10.59 -4.48 -4.50
CA ILE A 72 -11.51 -3.34 -4.40
C ILE A 72 -12.23 -3.36 -3.05
N ARG A 73 -12.71 -4.53 -2.63
CA ARG A 73 -13.42 -4.67 -1.35
C ARG A 73 -12.52 -4.34 -0.17
N GLN A 74 -11.26 -4.76 -0.23
CA GLN A 74 -10.29 -4.45 0.82
C GLN A 74 -9.95 -2.95 0.83
N LEU A 75 -9.78 -2.34 -0.34
CA LEU A 75 -9.56 -0.90 -0.44
C LEU A 75 -10.73 -0.11 0.16
N GLN A 76 -11.96 -0.53 -0.07
CA GLN A 76 -13.14 0.09 0.54
C GLN A 76 -13.05 0.07 2.06
N ARG A 77 -12.67 -1.06 2.64
CA ARG A 77 -12.52 -1.20 4.10
C ARG A 77 -11.41 -0.30 4.65
N VAL A 78 -10.29 -0.23 3.94
CA VAL A 78 -9.16 0.59 4.36
C VAL A 78 -9.53 2.07 4.37
N VAL A 79 -10.20 2.55 3.31
CA VAL A 79 -10.60 3.95 3.18
C VAL A 79 -11.64 4.32 4.24
N GLU A 80 -12.56 3.42 4.56
CA GLU A 80 -13.54 3.64 5.62
C GLU A 80 -12.88 3.72 6.99
N THR A 81 -11.83 2.92 7.20
CA THR A 81 -11.08 2.90 8.48
C THR A 81 -10.12 4.10 8.58
N TYR A 82 -9.48 4.45 7.47
CA TYR A 82 -8.45 5.48 7.41
C TYR A 82 -8.78 6.48 6.29
N PRO A 83 -9.65 7.47 6.53
CA PRO A 83 -10.15 8.34 5.44
C PRO A 83 -9.09 9.19 4.76
N ASP A 84 -8.05 9.62 5.48
CA ASP A 84 -6.96 10.43 4.90
C ASP A 84 -5.87 9.51 4.36
N CYS A 85 -6.12 8.89 3.22
CA CYS A 85 -5.19 7.95 2.63
C CYS A 85 -4.90 8.26 1.16
N ALA A 86 -3.80 7.70 0.67
CA ALA A 86 -3.42 7.68 -0.74
C ALA A 86 -2.92 6.29 -1.09
N ILE A 87 -2.99 5.92 -2.36
CA ILE A 87 -2.62 4.58 -2.82
C ILE A 87 -1.41 4.67 -3.72
N ASP A 88 -0.38 3.89 -3.40
CA ASP A 88 0.82 3.74 -4.22
C ASP A 88 0.60 2.59 -5.22
N ILE A 89 0.75 2.90 -6.51
CA ILE A 89 0.59 1.92 -7.58
C ILE A 89 1.92 1.55 -8.24
N ALA A 90 3.04 1.82 -7.58
CA ALA A 90 4.35 1.50 -8.15
C ALA A 90 4.65 0.01 -8.15
N GLY A 91 4.02 -0.78 -7.29
CA GLY A 91 4.18 -2.22 -7.21
C GLY A 91 2.84 -2.94 -7.25
N GLY A 92 2.90 -4.25 -7.10
CA GLY A 92 1.72 -5.10 -7.08
C GLY A 92 1.48 -5.87 -8.38
N SER A 93 0.48 -6.73 -8.36
CA SER A 93 0.09 -7.50 -9.55
C SER A 93 -0.72 -6.65 -10.53
N ASP A 94 -0.83 -7.12 -11.77
CA ASP A 94 -1.66 -6.43 -12.77
C ASP A 94 -3.11 -6.30 -12.31
N ALA A 95 -3.67 -7.35 -11.71
CA ALA A 95 -5.03 -7.33 -11.18
C ALA A 95 -5.20 -6.30 -10.07
N ALA A 96 -4.21 -6.19 -9.17
CA ALA A 96 -4.23 -5.22 -8.08
C ALA A 96 -4.13 -3.78 -8.60
N LEU A 97 -3.27 -3.55 -9.59
CA LEU A 97 -3.14 -2.23 -10.22
C LEU A 97 -4.42 -1.81 -10.91
N PHE A 98 -5.04 -2.73 -11.65
CA PHE A 98 -6.33 -2.47 -12.29
C PHE A 98 -7.41 -2.13 -11.26
N ALA A 99 -7.47 -2.92 -10.18
CA ALA A 99 -8.44 -2.71 -9.11
C ALA A 99 -8.25 -1.35 -8.44
N ALA A 100 -7.00 -0.97 -8.15
CA ALA A 100 -6.69 0.32 -7.54
C ALA A 100 -7.09 1.48 -8.43
N GLY A 101 -6.79 1.41 -9.73
CA GLY A 101 -7.19 2.43 -10.69
C GLY A 101 -8.69 2.59 -10.77
N TYR A 102 -9.42 1.48 -10.86
CA TYR A 102 -10.88 1.49 -10.87
C TYR A 102 -11.45 2.12 -9.59
N PHE A 103 -10.96 1.68 -8.44
CA PHE A 103 -11.41 2.18 -7.14
C PHE A 103 -11.16 3.69 -7.00
N CYS A 104 -9.98 4.16 -7.39
CA CYS A 104 -9.63 5.57 -7.27
C CYS A 104 -10.44 6.44 -8.21
N ARG A 105 -10.80 5.92 -9.38
CA ARG A 105 -11.69 6.62 -10.31
C ARG A 105 -13.05 6.90 -9.67
N GLU A 106 -13.55 5.97 -8.87
CA GLU A 106 -14.88 6.04 -8.27
C GLU A 106 -14.90 6.83 -6.95
N THR A 107 -13.74 7.07 -6.32
CA THR A 107 -13.71 7.56 -4.94
C THR A 107 -12.89 8.83 -4.72
N ASP A 108 -12.22 9.36 -5.73
CA ASP A 108 -11.33 10.54 -5.63
C ASP A 108 -10.16 10.35 -4.66
N ILE A 109 -9.82 9.12 -4.33
CA ILE A 109 -8.64 8.84 -3.49
C ILE A 109 -7.38 9.11 -4.32
N PRO A 110 -6.41 9.86 -3.78
CA PRO A 110 -5.17 10.13 -4.52
C PRO A 110 -4.39 8.86 -4.81
N VAL A 111 -3.89 8.75 -6.03
CA VAL A 111 -3.05 7.66 -6.50
C VAL A 111 -1.74 8.26 -6.98
N PHE A 112 -0.63 7.63 -6.63
CA PHE A 112 0.66 8.06 -7.15
C PHE A 112 1.55 6.87 -7.46
N THR A 113 2.57 7.14 -8.27
CA THR A 113 3.67 6.23 -8.52
C THR A 113 4.96 6.99 -8.29
N HIS A 114 5.96 6.33 -7.73
CA HIS A 114 7.22 7.03 -7.44
C HIS A 114 8.25 6.91 -8.55
N SER A 115 7.88 6.41 -9.72
CA SER A 115 8.81 6.41 -10.85
C SER A 115 9.23 7.83 -11.27
N ARG A 116 8.49 8.87 -10.88
CA ARG A 116 8.84 10.28 -11.09
C ARG A 116 8.25 11.18 -10.01
N ASN A 117 7.93 10.66 -8.86
CA ASN A 117 7.21 11.40 -7.81
C ASN A 117 5.92 12.06 -8.34
N LEU A 118 5.26 11.40 -9.29
CA LEU A 118 4.05 11.91 -9.90
C LEU A 118 2.84 11.48 -9.11
N ILE A 119 2.05 12.45 -8.70
CA ILE A 119 0.71 12.19 -8.19
C ILE A 119 -0.22 12.16 -9.38
N LEU A 120 -0.89 11.03 -9.60
CA LEU A 120 -1.86 10.88 -10.66
C LEU A 120 -3.24 11.13 -10.10
N THR A 121 -4.01 11.99 -10.77
CA THR A 121 -5.41 12.21 -10.45
C THR A 121 -6.25 11.60 -11.55
N LEU A 122 -7.07 10.65 -11.20
CA LEU A 122 -7.97 10.00 -12.16
C LEU A 122 -9.30 10.71 -12.25
#